data_0279a596b2a26bd0e4d4eb604251119f
#
_entry.id   0279a596b2a26bd0e4d4eb604251119f
#
_cell.length_a   1.000
_cell.length_b   1.000
_cell.length_c   1.000
_cell.angle_alpha   90.00
_cell.angle_beta   90.00
_cell.angle_gamma   90.00
#
_symmetry.space_group_name_H-M   'P 1'
#
loop_
_entity.id
_entity.type
_entity.pdbx_description
1 polymer ?
#
loop_
_entity_poly.entity_id
_entity_poly.type
_entity_poly.pdbx_seq_one_letter_code
_entity_poly.pdbx_strand_id
1 'polypeptide(L)'
;ERRSLLAVLTMVVSIAVGWGVTKTSIDPRSDAILPEDDPYAAQVGEVEADFPRSRSALFTFIAPGGNIFNREALTAMEALHERFGEVQSAVAVGSMVNYRLNAVDETIYGRQYLLPPVDSLSDEDLAEVREIALADEDLVKTQLARDGDMALAVFKYRPSGEGLTERLEIARSVVALRDRLREGYPGVEIYALGNDLFELDSYNAQIKDRNNLAPLVALATTLLLWLCLNSLVYALCTLVVSFLGILLTIGAVGWSGFAFNQISNMGPLVVLTIAMAHGIHIISIYLQGLHEGLSKVDALEQSLRLNLQPVTLAT
;
A
#
# COMPACT_ATOMS: atom_id res chain seq x y z
N GLU A 1 -25.92 -20.80 -38.64
CA GLU A 1 -25.65 -19.37 -38.94
C GLU A 1 -25.91 -18.47 -37.70
N ARG A 2 -27.06 -18.53 -37.04
CA ARG A 2 -27.32 -17.70 -35.84
C ARG A 2 -26.37 -18.00 -34.67
N ARG A 3 -25.98 -19.26 -34.47
CA ARG A 3 -25.07 -19.65 -33.35
C ARG A 3 -23.66 -19.14 -33.57
N SER A 4 -23.14 -19.19 -34.81
CA SER A 4 -21.82 -18.66 -35.15
C SER A 4 -21.79 -17.13 -35.08
N LEU A 5 -22.86 -16.47 -35.45
CA LEU A 5 -22.99 -15.02 -35.36
C LEU A 5 -23.00 -14.55 -33.89
N LEU A 6 -23.73 -15.24 -33.02
CA LEU A 6 -23.72 -14.96 -31.57
C LEU A 6 -22.34 -15.19 -30.95
N ALA A 7 -21.64 -16.27 -31.30
CA ALA A 7 -20.29 -16.53 -30.80
C ALA A 7 -19.31 -15.44 -31.26
N VAL A 8 -19.34 -15.02 -32.52
CA VAL A 8 -18.51 -13.93 -33.02
C VAL A 8 -18.84 -12.61 -32.33
N LEU A 9 -20.13 -12.30 -32.14
CA LEU A 9 -20.56 -11.09 -31.43
C LEU A 9 -20.05 -11.08 -30.00
N THR A 10 -20.22 -12.18 -29.24
CA THR A 10 -19.72 -12.32 -27.87
C THR A 10 -18.21 -12.13 -27.82
N MET A 11 -17.48 -12.73 -28.77
CA MET A 11 -16.03 -12.58 -28.85
C MET A 11 -15.61 -11.12 -29.11
N VAL A 12 -16.26 -10.44 -30.02
CA VAL A 12 -15.98 -9.03 -30.37
C VAL A 12 -16.28 -8.14 -29.17
N VAL A 13 -17.43 -8.34 -28.50
CA VAL A 13 -17.80 -7.59 -27.27
C VAL A 13 -16.78 -7.85 -26.17
N SER A 14 -16.39 -9.10 -25.95
CA SER A 14 -15.39 -9.46 -24.93
C SER A 14 -14.03 -8.81 -25.20
N ILE A 15 -13.58 -8.75 -26.45
CA ILE A 15 -12.34 -8.07 -26.83
C ILE A 15 -12.48 -6.55 -26.60
N ALA A 16 -13.60 -5.95 -27.02
CA ALA A 16 -13.83 -4.52 -26.87
C ALA A 16 -13.87 -4.11 -25.39
N VAL A 17 -14.60 -4.86 -24.55
CA VAL A 17 -14.65 -4.61 -23.10
C VAL A 17 -13.28 -4.88 -22.47
N GLY A 18 -12.63 -6.00 -22.79
CA GLY A 18 -11.30 -6.35 -22.27
C GLY A 18 -10.22 -5.31 -22.62
N TRP A 19 -10.36 -4.61 -23.76
CA TRP A 19 -9.44 -3.51 -24.11
C TRP A 19 -9.44 -2.38 -23.07
N GLY A 20 -10.53 -2.21 -22.33
CA GLY A 20 -10.62 -1.25 -21.24
C GLY A 20 -9.58 -1.44 -20.14
N VAL A 21 -8.97 -2.62 -20.00
CA VAL A 21 -7.86 -2.87 -19.06
C VAL A 21 -6.70 -1.89 -19.30
N THR A 22 -6.47 -1.48 -20.53
CA THR A 22 -5.42 -0.50 -20.87
C THR A 22 -5.73 0.92 -20.39
N LYS A 23 -6.98 1.17 -19.98
CA LYS A 23 -7.47 2.47 -19.49
C LYS A 23 -7.60 2.52 -17.98
N THR A 24 -7.33 1.41 -17.28
CA THR A 24 -7.44 1.37 -15.83
C THR A 24 -6.40 2.30 -15.19
N SER A 25 -6.84 3.07 -14.21
CA SER A 25 -5.99 3.87 -13.35
C SER A 25 -6.06 3.36 -11.91
N ILE A 26 -5.01 3.63 -11.15
CA ILE A 26 -4.95 3.30 -9.72
C ILE A 26 -4.90 4.62 -8.98
N ASP A 27 -5.81 4.82 -8.05
CA ASP A 27 -5.79 5.92 -7.10
C ASP A 27 -5.27 5.40 -5.74
N PRO A 28 -4.02 5.65 -5.41
CA PRO A 28 -3.39 5.14 -4.20
C PRO A 28 -3.72 5.98 -2.95
N ARG A 29 -4.47 7.08 -3.12
CA ARG A 29 -4.80 7.97 -2.00
C ARG A 29 -5.68 7.24 -1.00
N SER A 30 -5.40 7.43 0.29
CA SER A 30 -6.19 6.84 1.37
C SER A 30 -7.60 7.45 1.48
N ASP A 31 -7.80 8.66 0.96
CA ASP A 31 -9.07 9.37 0.88
C ASP A 31 -9.87 9.05 -0.41
N ALA A 32 -9.29 8.33 -1.36
CA ALA A 32 -9.97 7.85 -2.57
C ALA A 32 -11.16 6.89 -2.30
N ILE A 33 -11.40 6.54 -1.05
CA ILE A 33 -12.57 5.79 -0.60
C ILE A 33 -13.79 6.69 -0.32
N LEU A 34 -13.58 8.01 -0.22
CA LEU A 34 -14.65 8.97 -0.02
C LEU A 34 -15.40 9.21 -1.35
N PRO A 35 -16.73 9.40 -1.32
CA PRO A 35 -17.47 9.79 -2.51
C PRO A 35 -16.92 11.11 -3.10
N GLU A 36 -16.92 11.22 -4.42
CA GLU A 36 -16.45 12.43 -5.12
C GLU A 36 -17.28 13.68 -4.79
N ASP A 37 -18.53 13.50 -4.39
CA ASP A 37 -19.46 14.55 -3.98
C ASP A 37 -19.46 14.82 -2.47
N ASP A 38 -18.53 14.24 -1.71
CA ASP A 38 -18.39 14.51 -0.29
C ASP A 38 -17.96 15.97 -0.07
N PRO A 39 -18.76 16.77 0.66
CA PRO A 39 -18.43 18.17 0.90
C PRO A 39 -17.11 18.36 1.67
N TYR A 40 -16.67 17.40 2.48
CA TYR A 40 -15.35 17.44 3.13
C TYR A 40 -14.22 17.26 2.15
N ALA A 41 -14.36 16.36 1.16
CA ALA A 41 -13.35 16.17 0.12
C ALA A 41 -13.14 17.44 -0.70
N ALA A 42 -14.23 18.14 -1.04
CA ALA A 42 -14.17 19.42 -1.75
C ALA A 42 -13.45 20.50 -0.91
N GLN A 43 -13.80 20.65 0.38
CA GLN A 43 -13.15 21.62 1.27
C GLN A 43 -11.66 21.31 1.48
N VAL A 44 -11.31 20.04 1.62
CA VAL A 44 -9.91 19.62 1.71
C VAL A 44 -9.16 19.98 0.44
N GLY A 45 -9.75 19.75 -0.74
CA GLY A 45 -9.15 20.10 -2.02
C GLY A 45 -8.90 21.62 -2.18
N GLU A 46 -9.82 22.47 -1.72
CA GLU A 46 -9.62 23.92 -1.71
C GLU A 46 -8.46 24.34 -0.80
N VAL A 47 -8.39 23.78 0.41
CA VAL A 47 -7.29 24.07 1.34
C VAL A 47 -5.95 23.57 0.78
N GLU A 48 -5.91 22.43 0.13
CA GLU A 48 -4.69 21.87 -0.47
C GLU A 48 -4.21 22.67 -1.68
N ALA A 49 -5.12 23.28 -2.44
CA ALA A 49 -4.74 24.15 -3.55
C ALA A 49 -3.97 25.39 -3.07
N ASP A 50 -4.40 25.96 -1.93
CA ASP A 50 -3.74 27.14 -1.34
C ASP A 50 -2.55 26.77 -0.43
N PHE A 51 -2.63 25.63 0.23
CA PHE A 51 -1.62 25.13 1.17
C PHE A 51 -1.17 23.71 0.78
N PRO A 52 -0.27 23.56 -0.20
CA PRO A 52 0.21 22.26 -0.64
C PRO A 52 0.73 21.43 0.54
N ARG A 53 0.19 20.23 0.71
CA ARG A 53 0.59 19.36 1.82
C ARG A 53 2.06 18.97 1.71
N SER A 54 2.80 19.27 2.76
CA SER A 54 4.07 18.59 2.97
C SER A 54 3.79 17.19 3.48
N ARG A 55 4.40 16.20 2.87
CA ARG A 55 4.39 14.84 3.36
C ARG A 55 5.52 14.66 4.37
N SER A 56 5.37 13.70 5.25
CA SER A 56 6.39 13.45 6.27
C SER A 56 6.67 11.97 6.43
N ALA A 57 7.94 11.68 6.73
CA ALA A 57 8.38 10.44 7.31
C ALA A 57 8.86 10.71 8.75
N LEU A 58 8.54 9.82 9.67
CA LEU A 58 9.00 9.86 11.04
C LEU A 58 10.22 8.94 11.15
N PHE A 59 11.37 9.51 11.44
CA PHE A 59 12.55 8.75 11.83
C PHE A 59 12.52 8.55 13.33
N THR A 60 12.56 7.29 13.75
CA THR A 60 12.58 6.89 15.15
C THR A 60 13.95 6.38 15.49
N PHE A 61 14.58 6.96 16.50
CA PHE A 61 15.87 6.56 17.05
C PHE A 61 15.64 5.94 18.42
N ILE A 62 16.08 4.71 18.61
CA ILE A 62 15.94 3.96 19.87
C ILE A 62 17.32 3.58 20.34
N ALA A 63 17.60 3.88 21.59
CA ALA A 63 18.84 3.47 22.25
C ALA A 63 18.61 2.18 23.04
N PRO A 64 19.13 1.03 22.64
CA PRO A 64 18.94 -0.24 23.32
C PRO A 64 19.40 -0.22 24.79
N GLY A 65 20.31 0.70 25.14
CA GLY A 65 20.76 0.95 26.50
C GLY A 65 19.81 1.79 27.36
N GLY A 66 18.62 2.16 26.85
CA GLY A 66 17.59 2.90 27.58
C GLY A 66 17.87 4.41 27.76
N ASN A 67 18.86 4.96 27.06
CA ASN A 67 19.18 6.40 27.09
C ASN A 67 19.56 6.91 25.71
N ILE A 68 18.67 7.73 25.13
CA ILE A 68 18.88 8.36 23.81
C ILE A 68 19.91 9.49 23.86
N PHE A 69 20.17 10.05 25.05
CA PHE A 69 21.15 11.10 25.29
C PHE A 69 22.58 10.53 25.38
N ASN A 70 22.97 9.76 24.40
CA ASN A 70 24.31 9.27 24.20
C ASN A 70 24.89 9.82 22.89
N ARG A 71 26.21 9.89 22.81
CA ARG A 71 26.91 10.52 21.68
C ARG A 71 26.54 9.88 20.34
N GLU A 72 26.48 8.54 20.26
CA GLU A 72 26.18 7.83 19.01
C GLU A 72 24.78 8.15 18.51
N ALA A 73 23.77 8.15 19.37
CA ALA A 73 22.39 8.42 18.98
C ALA A 73 22.20 9.89 18.55
N LEU A 74 22.79 10.82 19.27
CA LEU A 74 22.71 12.25 18.93
C LEU A 74 23.46 12.54 17.61
N THR A 75 24.64 11.97 17.40
CA THR A 75 25.36 12.09 16.13
C THR A 75 24.60 11.46 14.96
N ALA A 76 23.90 10.34 15.18
CA ALA A 76 23.02 9.75 14.17
C ALA A 76 21.88 10.69 13.78
N MET A 77 21.31 11.43 14.75
CA MET A 77 20.30 12.46 14.45
C MET A 77 20.89 13.67 13.73
N GLU A 78 22.09 14.15 14.11
CA GLU A 78 22.79 15.20 13.36
C GLU A 78 23.07 14.77 11.92
N ALA A 79 23.52 13.53 11.71
CA ALA A 79 23.76 12.99 10.38
C ALA A 79 22.47 12.95 9.52
N LEU A 80 21.30 12.74 10.12
CA LEU A 80 20.03 12.88 9.41
C LEU A 80 19.81 14.33 8.93
N HIS A 81 20.14 15.33 9.77
CA HIS A 81 20.04 16.75 9.40
C HIS A 81 21.06 17.15 8.32
N GLU A 82 22.25 16.59 8.34
CA GLU A 82 23.27 16.90 7.32
C GLU A 82 22.92 16.29 5.97
N ARG A 83 22.33 15.10 5.99
CA ARG A 83 22.06 14.29 4.80
C ARG A 83 20.65 14.38 4.26
N PHE A 84 19.76 15.17 4.86
CA PHE A 84 18.36 15.23 4.40
C PHE A 84 18.24 15.66 2.93
N GLY A 85 19.15 16.49 2.44
CA GLY A 85 19.21 16.92 1.04
C GLY A 85 19.54 15.82 0.03
N GLU A 86 19.96 14.62 0.49
CA GLU A 86 20.16 13.45 -0.38
C GLU A 86 18.82 12.87 -0.86
N VAL A 87 17.72 13.17 -0.17
CA VAL A 87 16.38 12.78 -0.57
C VAL A 87 15.79 13.84 -1.48
N GLN A 88 15.36 13.41 -2.66
CA GLN A 88 14.67 14.31 -3.60
C GLN A 88 13.43 14.92 -2.93
N SER A 89 13.23 16.22 -3.20
CA SER A 89 12.08 16.97 -2.66
C SER A 89 12.05 17.12 -1.13
N ALA A 90 13.17 16.83 -0.43
CA ALA A 90 13.31 17.12 0.99
C ALA A 90 13.16 18.62 1.26
N VAL A 91 12.44 18.95 2.33
CA VAL A 91 12.14 20.34 2.71
C VAL A 91 12.80 20.71 4.04
N ALA A 92 12.63 19.85 5.04
CA ALA A 92 13.13 20.11 6.38
C ALA A 92 13.18 18.83 7.23
N VAL A 93 14.02 18.87 8.24
CA VAL A 93 14.02 17.91 9.34
C VAL A 93 13.80 18.67 10.64
N GLY A 94 12.87 18.20 11.47
CA GLY A 94 12.63 18.68 12.82
C GLY A 94 12.90 17.58 13.82
N SER A 95 13.81 17.80 14.76
CA SER A 95 14.12 16.87 15.83
C SER A 95 14.65 17.62 17.06
N MET A 96 14.95 16.91 18.13
CA MET A 96 15.58 17.51 19.30
C MET A 96 16.92 18.21 18.99
N VAL A 97 17.59 17.84 17.90
CA VAL A 97 18.86 18.49 17.46
C VAL A 97 18.67 19.96 17.12
N ASN A 98 17.58 20.30 16.46
CA ASN A 98 17.25 21.68 16.10
C ASN A 98 16.05 22.22 16.91
N TYR A 99 15.74 21.60 18.04
CA TYR A 99 14.68 22.05 18.93
C TYR A 99 15.06 23.38 19.59
N ARG A 100 14.20 24.37 19.40
CA ARG A 100 14.42 25.71 19.95
C ARG A 100 13.78 25.79 21.33
N LEU A 101 14.58 26.20 22.30
CA LEU A 101 14.11 26.47 23.66
C LEU A 101 13.12 27.66 23.65
N ASN A 102 12.17 27.67 24.56
CA ASN A 102 11.30 28.82 24.77
C ASN A 102 12.10 30.00 25.35
N ALA A 103 11.53 31.22 25.29
CA ALA A 103 12.25 32.45 25.68
C ALA A 103 12.70 32.46 27.15
N VAL A 104 12.02 31.74 28.03
CA VAL A 104 12.38 31.61 29.48
C VAL A 104 13.59 30.72 29.59
N ASP A 105 13.58 29.55 28.98
CA ASP A 105 14.68 28.61 29.03
C ASP A 105 15.90 29.12 28.28
N GLU A 106 15.71 29.85 27.16
CA GLU A 106 16.79 30.53 26.44
C GLU A 106 17.53 31.51 27.37
N THR A 107 16.79 32.22 28.23
CA THR A 107 17.38 33.16 29.18
C THR A 107 18.11 32.43 30.32
N ILE A 108 17.56 31.33 30.82
CA ILE A 108 18.14 30.56 31.94
C ILE A 108 19.41 29.84 31.48
N TYR A 109 19.37 29.17 30.35
CA TYR A 109 20.48 28.32 29.88
C TYR A 109 21.48 29.05 28.95
N GLY A 110 21.20 30.32 28.57
CA GLY A 110 22.07 31.13 27.75
C GLY A 110 22.27 30.59 26.33
N ARG A 111 21.35 29.73 25.84
CA ARG A 111 21.42 29.14 24.52
C ARG A 111 20.03 29.07 23.87
N GLN A 112 19.96 29.23 22.55
CA GLN A 112 18.73 29.25 21.77
C GLN A 112 18.20 27.84 21.46
N TYR A 113 19.10 26.89 21.32
CA TYR A 113 18.78 25.50 20.98
C TYR A 113 19.08 24.57 22.14
N LEU A 114 18.29 23.49 22.25
CA LEU A 114 18.46 22.47 23.27
C LEU A 114 19.85 21.82 23.19
N LEU A 115 20.28 21.46 21.98
CA LEU A 115 21.55 20.77 21.73
C LEU A 115 22.55 21.75 21.08
N PRO A 116 23.70 21.99 21.70
CA PRO A 116 24.90 22.45 21.00
C PRO A 116 25.42 21.36 20.05
N PRO A 117 26.38 21.63 19.15
CA PRO A 117 27.00 20.60 18.31
C PRO A 117 27.45 19.40 19.14
N VAL A 118 27.04 18.19 18.74
CA VAL A 118 27.22 16.97 19.57
C VAL A 118 28.69 16.68 19.86
N ASP A 119 29.58 17.01 18.94
CA ASP A 119 31.04 16.83 19.12
C ASP A 119 31.62 17.67 20.25
N SER A 120 30.97 18.79 20.63
CA SER A 120 31.42 19.70 21.69
C SER A 120 30.92 19.31 23.08
N LEU A 121 30.00 18.34 23.18
CA LEU A 121 29.36 17.97 24.45
C LEU A 121 30.24 17.03 25.29
N SER A 122 30.39 17.33 26.57
CA SER A 122 30.91 16.40 27.59
C SER A 122 29.79 15.47 28.09
N ASP A 123 30.16 14.46 28.88
CA ASP A 123 29.16 13.56 29.46
C ASP A 123 28.28 14.31 30.52
N GLU A 124 28.81 15.36 31.15
CA GLU A 124 28.07 16.24 32.06
C GLU A 124 27.06 17.08 31.26
N ASP A 125 27.43 17.61 30.10
CA ASP A 125 26.53 18.35 29.23
C ASP A 125 25.40 17.47 28.70
N LEU A 126 25.67 16.20 28.39
CA LEU A 126 24.64 15.22 27.98
C LEU A 126 23.62 14.95 29.09
N ALA A 127 24.08 14.92 30.34
CA ALA A 127 23.19 14.74 31.48
C ALA A 127 22.30 15.99 31.70
N GLU A 128 22.87 17.19 31.56
CA GLU A 128 22.12 18.46 31.64
C GLU A 128 21.07 18.55 30.53
N VAL A 129 21.48 18.27 29.28
CA VAL A 129 20.56 18.27 28.12
C VAL A 129 19.41 17.29 28.32
N ARG A 130 19.68 16.10 28.89
CA ARG A 130 18.66 15.11 29.22
C ARG A 130 17.66 15.66 30.24
N GLU A 131 18.13 16.31 31.29
CA GLU A 131 17.27 16.89 32.33
C GLU A 131 16.35 17.98 31.75
N ILE A 132 16.91 18.91 30.97
CA ILE A 132 16.16 19.96 30.32
C ILE A 132 15.13 19.37 29.32
N ALA A 133 15.53 18.40 28.49
CA ALA A 133 14.66 17.79 27.48
C ALA A 133 13.49 17.03 28.10
N LEU A 134 13.70 16.31 29.19
CA LEU A 134 12.65 15.57 29.88
C LEU A 134 11.71 16.46 30.70
N ALA A 135 12.16 17.67 31.09
CA ALA A 135 11.34 18.66 31.76
C ALA A 135 10.44 19.44 30.76
N ASP A 136 10.79 19.48 29.48
CA ASP A 136 10.02 20.15 28.46
C ASP A 136 8.83 19.27 28.01
N GLU A 137 7.63 19.63 28.46
CA GLU A 137 6.42 18.86 28.14
C GLU A 137 6.07 18.84 26.65
N ASP A 138 6.42 19.87 25.90
CA ASP A 138 6.12 19.94 24.46
C ASP A 138 7.05 19.01 23.68
N LEU A 139 8.32 18.95 24.05
CA LEU A 139 9.26 18.01 23.49
C LEU A 139 8.90 16.56 23.80
N VAL A 140 8.56 16.26 25.06
CA VAL A 140 8.15 14.92 25.51
C VAL A 140 6.83 14.47 24.86
N LYS A 141 5.93 15.38 24.52
CA LYS A 141 4.67 15.02 23.82
C LYS A 141 4.85 14.77 22.33
N THR A 142 5.91 15.29 21.72
CA THR A 142 6.04 15.34 20.25
C THR A 142 7.24 14.59 19.68
N GLN A 143 8.39 14.65 20.36
CA GLN A 143 9.64 14.17 19.78
C GLN A 143 10.48 13.29 20.71
N LEU A 144 10.15 13.20 21.98
CA LEU A 144 10.92 12.47 22.99
C LEU A 144 10.00 11.54 23.77
N ALA A 145 10.41 10.29 23.98
CA ALA A 145 9.74 9.39 24.91
C ALA A 145 9.98 9.81 26.34
N ARG A 146 8.98 9.57 27.22
CA ARG A 146 9.03 9.99 28.64
C ARG A 146 10.18 9.38 29.41
N ASP A 147 10.58 8.17 29.03
CA ASP A 147 11.69 7.45 29.66
C ASP A 147 13.07 7.86 29.10
N GLY A 148 13.07 8.65 28.03
CA GLY A 148 14.29 9.14 27.39
C GLY A 148 15.10 8.07 26.67
N ASP A 149 14.45 7.00 26.24
CA ASP A 149 15.05 5.86 25.52
C ASP A 149 14.87 5.95 23.99
N MET A 150 13.93 6.81 23.55
CA MET A 150 13.56 6.97 22.15
C MET A 150 13.33 8.44 21.80
N ALA A 151 13.76 8.83 20.61
CA ALA A 151 13.47 10.14 20.02
C ALA A 151 12.95 10.02 18.58
N LEU A 152 12.14 11.02 18.21
CA LEU A 152 11.54 11.15 16.89
C LEU A 152 12.14 12.34 16.13
N ALA A 153 12.39 12.15 14.84
CA ALA A 153 12.64 13.24 13.91
C ALA A 153 11.58 13.24 12.82
N VAL A 154 10.99 14.41 12.56
CA VAL A 154 10.01 14.62 11.51
C VAL A 154 10.73 15.05 10.24
N PHE A 155 10.85 14.16 9.29
CA PHE A 155 11.43 14.43 7.97
C PHE A 155 10.34 14.88 7.02
N LYS A 156 10.39 16.12 6.54
CA LYS A 156 9.39 16.70 5.64
C LYS A 156 9.90 16.73 4.21
N TYR A 157 9.05 16.36 3.28
CA TYR A 157 9.31 16.44 1.83
C TYR A 157 8.06 16.88 1.08
N ARG A 158 8.24 17.44 -0.12
CA ARG A 158 7.17 17.94 -0.95
C ARG A 158 7.34 17.39 -2.37
N PRO A 159 6.59 16.34 -2.75
CA PRO A 159 6.57 15.86 -4.13
C PRO A 159 6.18 17.00 -5.09
N SER A 160 6.68 16.95 -6.33
CA SER A 160 6.33 17.92 -7.39
C SER A 160 4.93 17.69 -7.93
N GLY A 161 4.40 16.46 -7.76
CA GLY A 161 3.08 16.05 -8.20
C GLY A 161 2.50 14.96 -7.32
N GLU A 162 1.28 14.54 -7.64
CA GLU A 162 0.58 13.47 -6.91
C GLU A 162 0.86 12.06 -7.49
N GLY A 163 1.76 11.95 -8.46
CA GLY A 163 2.07 10.69 -9.14
C GLY A 163 2.63 9.62 -8.19
N LEU A 164 2.04 8.41 -8.23
CA LEU A 164 2.50 7.28 -7.42
C LEU A 164 3.99 6.98 -7.62
N THR A 165 4.47 7.05 -8.86
CA THR A 165 5.87 6.74 -9.20
C THR A 165 6.85 7.66 -8.45
N GLU A 166 6.61 8.97 -8.48
CA GLU A 166 7.46 9.94 -7.78
C GLU A 166 7.46 9.69 -6.26
N ARG A 167 6.29 9.44 -5.68
CA ARG A 167 6.17 9.15 -4.24
C ARG A 167 6.91 7.88 -3.84
N LEU A 168 6.82 6.81 -4.64
CA LEU A 168 7.57 5.60 -4.40
C LEU A 168 9.09 5.79 -4.54
N GLU A 169 9.54 6.65 -5.46
CA GLU A 169 10.96 7.00 -5.60
C GLU A 169 11.48 7.79 -4.39
N ILE A 170 10.70 8.77 -3.92
CA ILE A 170 11.02 9.50 -2.69
C ILE A 170 11.05 8.53 -1.50
N ALA A 171 10.06 7.67 -1.34
CA ALA A 171 10.03 6.67 -0.28
C ALA A 171 11.25 5.73 -0.31
N ARG A 172 11.68 5.28 -1.50
CA ARG A 172 12.92 4.50 -1.66
C ARG A 172 14.15 5.27 -1.21
N SER A 173 14.21 6.57 -1.53
CA SER A 173 15.33 7.43 -1.11
C SER A 173 15.37 7.63 0.40
N VAL A 174 14.21 7.78 1.05
CA VAL A 174 14.08 7.84 2.52
C VAL A 174 14.53 6.52 3.16
N VAL A 175 14.10 5.38 2.62
CA VAL A 175 14.53 4.05 3.07
C VAL A 175 16.04 3.88 2.92
N ALA A 176 16.62 4.30 1.80
CA ALA A 176 18.05 4.23 1.57
C ALA A 176 18.84 5.14 2.54
N LEU A 177 18.31 6.32 2.86
CA LEU A 177 18.91 7.19 3.88
C LEU A 177 18.89 6.54 5.26
N ARG A 178 17.73 5.97 5.67
CA ARG A 178 17.61 5.20 6.91
C ARG A 178 18.65 4.07 7.00
N ASP A 179 18.81 3.31 5.93
CA ASP A 179 19.70 2.14 5.92
C ASP A 179 21.17 2.58 6.04
N ARG A 180 21.56 3.68 5.38
CA ARG A 180 22.90 4.26 5.54
C ARG A 180 23.15 4.77 6.96
N LEU A 181 22.15 5.37 7.61
CA LEU A 181 22.26 5.77 9.01
C LEU A 181 22.42 4.54 9.92
N ARG A 182 21.68 3.47 9.69
CA ARG A 182 21.84 2.20 10.43
C ARG A 182 23.24 1.59 10.29
N GLU A 183 23.78 1.63 9.09
CA GLU A 183 25.14 1.13 8.84
C GLU A 183 26.21 1.99 9.53
N GLY A 184 26.00 3.30 9.58
CA GLY A 184 26.92 4.22 10.22
C GLY A 184 26.86 4.22 11.75
N TYR A 185 25.71 3.86 12.32
CA TYR A 185 25.44 3.95 13.76
C TYR A 185 24.82 2.66 14.30
N PRO A 186 25.57 1.56 14.37
CA PRO A 186 25.05 0.24 14.73
C PRO A 186 24.56 0.11 16.18
N GLY A 187 24.97 1.01 17.08
CA GLY A 187 24.51 1.08 18.47
C GLY A 187 23.13 1.73 18.64
N VAL A 188 22.50 2.19 17.55
CA VAL A 188 21.19 2.84 17.57
C VAL A 188 20.24 2.13 16.61
N GLU A 189 19.08 1.76 17.11
CA GLU A 189 18.02 1.24 16.23
C GLU A 189 17.30 2.43 15.56
N ILE A 190 17.34 2.48 14.23
CA ILE A 190 16.76 3.56 13.45
C ILE A 190 15.65 3.00 12.58
N TYR A 191 14.43 3.53 12.72
CA TYR A 191 13.27 3.19 11.92
C TYR A 191 12.78 4.42 11.15
N ALA A 192 12.14 4.19 10.02
CA ALA A 192 11.45 5.23 9.28
C ALA A 192 10.01 4.77 9.02
N LEU A 193 9.04 5.61 9.34
CA LEU A 193 7.61 5.35 9.23
C LEU A 193 6.96 6.50 8.45
N GLY A 194 5.91 6.19 7.69
CA GLY A 194 5.17 7.21 6.94
C GLY A 194 4.24 6.58 5.91
N ASN A 195 3.25 7.34 5.45
CA ASN A 195 2.27 6.81 4.51
C ASN A 195 2.91 6.35 3.19
N ASP A 196 3.83 7.15 2.64
CA ASP A 196 4.48 6.79 1.37
C ASP A 196 5.44 5.60 1.53
N LEU A 197 6.02 5.40 2.74
CA LEU A 197 6.82 4.21 3.06
C LEU A 197 5.93 2.97 3.16
N PHE A 198 4.77 3.10 3.81
CA PHE A 198 3.77 2.03 3.86
C PHE A 198 3.26 1.68 2.46
N GLU A 199 3.02 2.67 1.60
CA GLU A 199 2.65 2.43 0.19
C GLU A 199 3.76 1.69 -0.56
N LEU A 200 5.03 2.05 -0.35
CA LEU A 200 6.17 1.35 -0.94
C LEU A 200 6.25 -0.11 -0.50
N ASP A 201 6.10 -0.38 0.80
CA ASP A 201 6.11 -1.74 1.34
C ASP A 201 4.91 -2.54 0.82
N SER A 202 3.73 -1.95 0.77
CA SER A 202 2.52 -2.56 0.21
C SER A 202 2.69 -2.88 -1.28
N TYR A 203 3.27 -1.97 -2.05
CA TYR A 203 3.57 -2.18 -3.47
C TYR A 203 4.56 -3.33 -3.68
N ASN A 204 5.63 -3.36 -2.89
CA ASN A 204 6.63 -4.43 -2.96
C ASN A 204 6.03 -5.79 -2.55
N ALA A 205 5.18 -5.82 -1.51
CA ALA A 205 4.46 -7.00 -1.09
C ALA A 205 3.54 -7.53 -2.20
N GLN A 206 2.77 -6.65 -2.85
CA GLN A 206 1.89 -7.03 -3.97
C GLN A 206 2.67 -7.63 -5.15
N ILE A 207 3.85 -7.07 -5.49
CA ILE A 207 4.71 -7.64 -6.54
C ILE A 207 5.20 -9.04 -6.13
N LYS A 208 5.64 -9.19 -4.88
CA LYS A 208 6.12 -10.48 -4.35
C LYS A 208 5.00 -11.52 -4.36
N ASP A 209 3.81 -11.15 -3.91
CA ASP A 209 2.64 -12.03 -3.90
C ASP A 209 2.22 -12.43 -5.31
N ARG A 210 2.19 -11.50 -6.24
CA ARG A 210 1.89 -11.78 -7.64
C ARG A 210 2.88 -12.77 -8.24
N ASN A 211 4.16 -12.66 -7.93
CA ASN A 211 5.19 -13.49 -8.54
C ASN A 211 5.32 -14.87 -7.87
N ASN A 212 5.07 -14.96 -6.58
CA ASN A 212 5.30 -16.19 -5.80
C ASN A 212 3.99 -16.88 -5.38
N LEU A 213 3.02 -16.13 -4.88
CA LEU A 213 1.80 -16.68 -4.32
C LEU A 213 0.75 -16.96 -5.40
N ALA A 214 0.58 -16.06 -6.39
CA ALA A 214 -0.44 -16.24 -7.41
C ALA A 214 -0.26 -17.52 -8.25
N PRO A 215 0.96 -17.92 -8.70
CA PRO A 215 1.16 -19.21 -9.37
C PRO A 215 0.82 -20.41 -8.49
N LEU A 216 1.16 -20.34 -7.19
CA LEU A 216 0.85 -21.41 -6.22
C LEU A 216 -0.65 -21.55 -6.02
N VAL A 217 -1.36 -20.42 -5.86
CA VAL A 217 -2.83 -20.40 -5.75
C VAL A 217 -3.47 -20.93 -7.02
N ALA A 218 -3.00 -20.54 -8.20
CA ALA A 218 -3.50 -21.05 -9.48
C ALA A 218 -3.32 -22.56 -9.60
N LEU A 219 -2.16 -23.09 -9.19
CA LEU A 219 -1.89 -24.51 -9.17
C LEU A 219 -2.82 -25.26 -8.20
N ALA A 220 -2.94 -24.77 -6.97
CA ALA A 220 -3.82 -25.36 -5.94
C ALA A 220 -5.28 -25.35 -6.37
N THR A 221 -5.74 -24.23 -6.97
CA THR A 221 -7.10 -24.09 -7.50
C THR A 221 -7.34 -25.05 -8.66
N THR A 222 -6.36 -25.18 -9.59
CA THR A 222 -6.45 -26.13 -10.70
C THR A 222 -6.58 -27.57 -10.19
N LEU A 223 -5.77 -27.93 -9.20
CA LEU A 223 -5.81 -29.24 -8.57
C LEU A 223 -7.17 -29.50 -7.91
N LEU A 224 -7.68 -28.54 -7.16
CA LEU A 224 -8.98 -28.65 -6.50
C LEU A 224 -10.11 -28.81 -7.54
N LEU A 225 -10.12 -28.00 -8.57
CA LEU A 225 -11.09 -28.10 -9.67
C LEU A 225 -10.99 -29.45 -10.38
N TRP A 226 -9.77 -29.93 -10.61
CA TRP A 226 -9.57 -31.26 -11.20
C TRP A 226 -10.14 -32.36 -10.33
N LEU A 227 -9.91 -32.33 -9.03
CA LEU A 227 -10.48 -33.31 -8.08
C LEU A 227 -12.01 -33.23 -8.05
N CYS A 228 -12.59 -32.04 -8.02
CA CYS A 228 -14.04 -31.85 -8.00
C CYS A 228 -14.72 -32.28 -9.31
N LEU A 229 -14.13 -31.98 -10.45
CA LEU A 229 -14.71 -32.23 -11.77
C LEU A 229 -14.24 -33.57 -12.38
N ASN A 230 -13.29 -34.24 -11.73
CA ASN A 230 -12.65 -35.48 -12.21
C ASN A 230 -12.17 -35.39 -13.67
N SER A 231 -11.81 -34.18 -14.12
CA SER A 231 -11.34 -33.91 -15.49
C SER A 231 -10.51 -32.64 -15.54
N LEU A 232 -9.26 -32.77 -15.96
CA LEU A 232 -8.35 -31.63 -16.13
C LEU A 232 -8.85 -30.67 -17.21
N VAL A 233 -9.47 -31.17 -18.26
CA VAL A 233 -10.00 -30.33 -19.35
C VAL A 233 -11.08 -29.40 -18.85
N TYR A 234 -12.05 -29.91 -18.09
CA TYR A 234 -13.11 -29.06 -17.52
C TYR A 234 -12.60 -28.12 -16.44
N ALA A 235 -11.61 -28.53 -15.64
CA ALA A 235 -10.94 -27.66 -14.69
C ALA A 235 -10.27 -26.46 -15.40
N LEU A 236 -9.51 -26.73 -16.46
CA LEU A 236 -8.87 -25.67 -17.25
C LEU A 236 -9.90 -24.77 -17.96
N CYS A 237 -10.97 -25.33 -18.51
CA CYS A 237 -12.05 -24.52 -19.08
C CYS A 237 -12.68 -23.59 -18.05
N THR A 238 -12.94 -24.07 -16.83
CA THR A 238 -13.46 -23.23 -15.74
C THR A 238 -12.52 -22.10 -15.41
N LEU A 239 -11.22 -22.37 -15.30
CA LEU A 239 -10.21 -21.34 -15.06
C LEU A 239 -10.17 -20.29 -16.17
N VAL A 240 -10.14 -20.71 -17.43
CA VAL A 240 -10.12 -19.78 -18.58
C VAL A 240 -11.34 -18.87 -18.56
N VAL A 241 -12.54 -19.42 -18.30
CA VAL A 241 -13.77 -18.62 -18.20
C VAL A 241 -13.72 -17.67 -17.03
N SER A 242 -13.19 -18.10 -15.87
CA SER A 242 -13.04 -17.25 -14.70
C SER A 242 -12.06 -16.10 -14.94
N PHE A 243 -10.92 -16.36 -15.56
CA PHE A 243 -9.98 -15.31 -15.94
C PHE A 243 -10.56 -14.33 -16.99
N LEU A 244 -11.36 -14.84 -17.92
CA LEU A 244 -12.09 -13.98 -18.86
C LEU A 244 -13.07 -13.07 -18.11
N GLY A 245 -13.78 -13.59 -17.12
CA GLY A 245 -14.65 -12.80 -16.24
C GLY A 245 -13.91 -11.67 -15.52
N ILE A 246 -12.73 -11.96 -14.96
CA ILE A 246 -11.88 -10.92 -14.36
C ILE A 246 -11.48 -9.87 -15.40
N LEU A 247 -11.01 -10.31 -16.57
CA LEU A 247 -10.59 -9.41 -17.65
C LEU A 247 -11.71 -8.47 -18.08
N LEU A 248 -12.93 -8.99 -18.23
CA LEU A 248 -14.11 -8.22 -18.58
C LEU A 248 -14.49 -7.24 -17.48
N THR A 249 -14.43 -7.65 -16.22
CA THR A 249 -14.73 -6.77 -15.08
C THR A 249 -13.74 -5.61 -14.99
N ILE A 250 -12.44 -5.90 -15.03
CA ILE A 250 -11.40 -4.87 -15.01
C ILE A 250 -11.54 -3.96 -16.23
N GLY A 251 -11.80 -4.54 -17.39
CA GLY A 251 -12.01 -3.79 -18.63
C GLY A 251 -13.22 -2.84 -18.56
N ALA A 252 -14.34 -3.31 -17.99
CA ALA A 252 -15.52 -2.48 -17.80
C ALA A 252 -15.24 -1.30 -16.85
N VAL A 253 -14.51 -1.54 -15.75
CA VAL A 253 -14.06 -0.48 -14.84
C VAL A 253 -13.15 0.51 -15.58
N GLY A 254 -12.21 0.05 -16.41
CA GLY A 254 -11.35 0.93 -17.20
C GLY A 254 -12.14 1.81 -18.19
N TRP A 255 -13.23 1.31 -18.76
CA TRP A 255 -14.10 2.10 -19.62
C TRP A 255 -14.98 3.09 -18.85
N SER A 256 -15.35 2.78 -17.63
CA SER A 256 -16.15 3.68 -16.78
C SER A 256 -15.37 4.90 -16.30
N GLY A 257 -14.04 4.86 -16.36
CA GLY A 257 -13.16 5.92 -15.85
C GLY A 257 -12.94 5.88 -14.34
N PHE A 258 -13.54 4.92 -13.63
CA PHE A 258 -13.25 4.73 -12.21
C PHE A 258 -11.82 4.25 -11.99
N ALA A 259 -11.12 4.88 -11.05
CA ALA A 259 -9.81 4.44 -10.61
C ALA A 259 -9.93 3.31 -9.56
N PHE A 260 -9.05 2.33 -9.65
CA PHE A 260 -8.94 1.32 -8.60
C PHE A 260 -8.31 1.95 -7.36
N ASN A 261 -9.01 1.88 -6.24
CA ASN A 261 -8.50 2.21 -4.92
C ASN A 261 -8.12 0.92 -4.15
N GLN A 262 -7.63 1.08 -2.94
CA GLN A 262 -7.18 -0.04 -2.11
C GLN A 262 -8.28 -1.09 -1.85
N ILE A 263 -9.55 -0.67 -1.73
CA ILE A 263 -10.69 -1.57 -1.50
C ILE A 263 -11.12 -2.24 -2.79
N SER A 264 -11.30 -1.49 -3.87
CA SER A 264 -11.78 -2.02 -5.16
C SER A 264 -10.78 -2.98 -5.81
N ASN A 265 -9.51 -2.90 -5.43
CA ASN A 265 -8.47 -3.83 -5.88
C ASN A 265 -8.72 -5.30 -5.44
N MET A 266 -9.60 -5.53 -4.45
CA MET A 266 -10.06 -6.88 -4.09
C MET A 266 -11.16 -7.43 -5.02
N GLY A 267 -11.80 -6.57 -5.81
CA GLY A 267 -12.89 -6.94 -6.72
C GLY A 267 -12.58 -8.13 -7.66
N PRO A 268 -11.43 -8.15 -8.35
CA PRO A 268 -11.06 -9.27 -9.21
C PRO A 268 -11.01 -10.62 -8.51
N LEU A 269 -10.60 -10.68 -7.23
CA LEU A 269 -10.58 -11.91 -6.45
C LEU A 269 -12.00 -12.40 -6.14
N VAL A 270 -12.91 -11.50 -5.83
CA VAL A 270 -14.33 -11.83 -5.62
C VAL A 270 -14.95 -12.38 -6.89
N VAL A 271 -14.71 -11.72 -8.03
CA VAL A 271 -15.19 -12.18 -9.35
C VAL A 271 -14.64 -13.57 -9.68
N LEU A 272 -13.34 -13.82 -9.43
CA LEU A 272 -12.73 -15.13 -9.61
C LEU A 272 -13.46 -16.21 -8.83
N THR A 273 -13.71 -15.95 -7.55
CA THR A 273 -14.37 -16.93 -6.65
C THR A 273 -15.79 -17.25 -7.12
N ILE A 274 -16.57 -16.22 -7.48
CA ILE A 274 -17.94 -16.38 -7.97
C ILE A 274 -17.96 -17.13 -9.30
N ALA A 275 -17.10 -16.73 -10.25
CA ALA A 275 -17.03 -17.36 -11.57
C ALA A 275 -16.63 -18.84 -11.48
N MET A 276 -15.68 -19.19 -10.59
CA MET A 276 -15.32 -20.59 -10.35
C MET A 276 -16.48 -21.40 -9.75
N ALA A 277 -17.18 -20.85 -8.77
CA ALA A 277 -18.34 -21.52 -8.17
C ALA A 277 -19.41 -21.81 -9.23
N HIS A 278 -19.76 -20.83 -10.06
CA HIS A 278 -20.71 -21.01 -11.15
C HIS A 278 -20.22 -22.04 -12.17
N GLY A 279 -18.94 -22.00 -12.54
CA GLY A 279 -18.34 -22.99 -13.46
C GLY A 279 -18.44 -24.42 -12.93
N ILE A 280 -18.15 -24.64 -11.62
CA ILE A 280 -18.30 -25.96 -11.00
C ILE A 280 -19.75 -26.43 -11.06
N HIS A 281 -20.73 -25.60 -10.71
CA HIS A 281 -22.14 -25.98 -10.75
C HIS A 281 -22.60 -26.35 -12.14
N ILE A 282 -22.30 -25.53 -13.15
CA ILE A 282 -22.69 -25.77 -14.53
C ILE A 282 -22.07 -27.07 -15.04
N ILE A 283 -20.77 -27.27 -14.84
CA ILE A 283 -20.05 -28.45 -15.35
C ILE A 283 -20.47 -29.72 -14.59
N SER A 284 -20.69 -29.66 -13.27
CA SER A 284 -21.10 -30.82 -12.50
C SER A 284 -22.46 -31.39 -12.97
N ILE A 285 -23.46 -30.51 -13.19
CA ILE A 285 -24.76 -30.93 -13.72
C ILE A 285 -24.65 -31.46 -15.15
N TYR A 286 -23.80 -30.82 -15.99
CA TYR A 286 -23.53 -31.31 -17.32
C TYR A 286 -22.94 -32.73 -17.30
N LEU A 287 -21.94 -32.96 -16.47
CA LEU A 287 -21.33 -34.32 -16.32
C LEU A 287 -22.30 -35.36 -15.78
N GLN A 288 -23.16 -34.96 -14.81
CA GLN A 288 -24.21 -35.83 -14.31
C GLN A 288 -25.16 -36.23 -15.44
N GLY A 289 -25.64 -35.31 -16.25
CA GLY A 289 -26.50 -35.63 -17.40
C GLY A 289 -25.84 -36.59 -18.40
N LEU A 290 -24.53 -36.44 -18.65
CA LEU A 290 -23.79 -37.40 -19.47
C LEU A 290 -23.72 -38.81 -18.84
N HIS A 291 -23.57 -38.91 -17.51
CA HIS A 291 -23.57 -40.19 -16.79
C HIS A 291 -24.95 -40.85 -16.80
N GLU A 292 -26.01 -40.07 -16.82
CA GLU A 292 -27.40 -40.52 -16.95
C GLU A 292 -27.75 -40.97 -18.39
N GLY A 293 -26.80 -40.84 -19.33
CA GLY A 293 -26.97 -41.28 -20.71
C GLY A 293 -27.57 -40.24 -21.67
N LEU A 294 -27.69 -39.00 -21.24
CA LEU A 294 -28.14 -37.90 -22.09
C LEU A 294 -27.14 -37.61 -23.20
N SER A 295 -27.63 -37.13 -24.34
CA SER A 295 -26.73 -36.57 -25.35
C SER A 295 -25.99 -35.32 -24.83
N LYS A 296 -24.84 -34.99 -25.44
CA LYS A 296 -24.07 -33.78 -25.06
C LYS A 296 -24.90 -32.52 -25.10
N VAL A 297 -25.83 -32.44 -26.06
CA VAL A 297 -26.68 -31.25 -26.21
C VAL A 297 -27.75 -31.21 -25.15
N ASP A 298 -28.41 -32.34 -24.88
CA ASP A 298 -29.47 -32.41 -23.87
C ASP A 298 -28.91 -32.22 -22.45
N ALA A 299 -27.74 -32.81 -22.16
CA ALA A 299 -27.03 -32.60 -20.89
C ALA A 299 -26.63 -31.10 -20.68
N LEU A 300 -26.17 -30.44 -21.74
CA LEU A 300 -25.85 -28.98 -21.68
C LEU A 300 -27.11 -28.14 -21.47
N GLU A 301 -28.19 -28.44 -22.18
CA GLU A 301 -29.48 -27.77 -22.04
C GLU A 301 -30.03 -27.94 -20.62
N GLN A 302 -30.00 -29.12 -20.08
CA GLN A 302 -30.39 -29.43 -18.69
C GLN A 302 -29.55 -28.62 -17.69
N SER A 303 -28.23 -28.64 -17.86
CA SER A 303 -27.32 -27.88 -16.99
C SER A 303 -27.59 -26.39 -17.00
N LEU A 304 -27.74 -25.80 -18.18
CA LEU A 304 -28.04 -24.37 -18.30
C LEU A 304 -29.41 -24.03 -17.71
N ARG A 305 -30.43 -24.85 -17.97
CA ARG A 305 -31.79 -24.62 -17.46
C ARG A 305 -31.87 -24.60 -15.94
N LEU A 306 -31.12 -25.51 -15.28
CA LEU A 306 -31.09 -25.60 -13.83
C LEU A 306 -30.24 -24.53 -13.16
N ASN A 307 -29.17 -24.09 -13.81
CA ASN A 307 -28.22 -23.13 -13.24
C ASN A 307 -28.50 -21.67 -13.64
N LEU A 308 -29.21 -21.39 -14.72
CA LEU A 308 -29.38 -20.02 -15.22
C LEU A 308 -30.03 -19.10 -14.20
N GLN A 309 -31.10 -19.56 -13.55
CA GLN A 309 -31.80 -18.76 -12.54
C GLN A 309 -30.97 -18.57 -11.27
N PRO A 310 -30.37 -19.61 -10.62
CA PRO A 310 -29.50 -19.40 -9.47
C PRO A 310 -28.28 -18.52 -9.75
N VAL A 311 -27.65 -18.71 -10.91
CA VAL A 311 -26.47 -17.93 -11.31
C VAL A 311 -26.82 -16.45 -11.50
N THR A 312 -27.94 -16.16 -12.19
CA THR A 312 -28.37 -14.78 -12.40
C THR A 312 -28.87 -14.07 -11.15
N LEU A 313 -29.34 -14.81 -10.15
CA LEU A 313 -29.76 -14.25 -8.86
C LEU A 313 -28.59 -14.05 -7.88
N ALA A 314 -27.49 -14.78 -8.07
CA ALA A 314 -26.32 -14.70 -7.21
C ALA A 314 -25.28 -13.68 -7.70
N THR A 315 -25.43 -13.15 -8.91
CA THR A 315 -24.59 -12.10 -9.51
C THR A 315 -25.30 -10.76 -9.52
#